data_59b57f0a1f43751c906d957d3d982868
#
_entry.id   59b57f0a1f43751c906d957d3d982868
#
_cell.length_a   1.000
_cell.length_b   1.000
_cell.length_c   1.000
_cell.angle_alpha   90.00
_cell.angle_beta   90.00
_cell.angle_gamma   90.00
#
_symmetry.space_group_name_H-M   'P 1'
#
loop_
_entity.id
_entity.type
_entity.pdbx_description
1 polymer ?
#
loop_
_entity_poly.entity_id
_entity_poly.type
_entity_poly.pdbx_seq_one_letter_code
_entity_poly.pdbx_strand_id
1 'polypeptide(L)'
;MGNIYNSYGKDDSMDKTILVDYLDSLERNGIPGCECIVYHKHKPVFRHIAGYSENSERKVSPGTNIYWLYSATKLITCTAVMQLIEKGHIGLDDPVSDYLPEYGDMMV
;
A
#
# COMPACT_ATOMS: atom_id res chain seq x y z
N MET A 1 14.90 17.10 -17.20
CA MET A 1 14.63 15.97 -16.28
C MET A 1 13.40 15.27 -16.80
N GLY A 2 13.56 14.06 -17.34
CA GLY A 2 12.49 13.34 -18.02
C GLY A 2 11.43 12.88 -17.02
N ASN A 3 10.17 13.12 -17.37
CA ASN A 3 9.00 12.73 -16.64
C ASN A 3 8.95 11.19 -16.55
N ILE A 4 9.21 10.61 -15.37
CA ILE A 4 9.16 9.17 -15.08
C ILE A 4 7.73 8.60 -15.27
N TYR A 5 6.74 9.47 -15.49
CA TYR A 5 5.32 9.15 -15.58
C TYR A 5 4.85 8.45 -16.85
N ASN A 6 5.73 8.29 -17.86
CA ASN A 6 5.33 7.83 -19.20
C ASN A 6 5.60 6.33 -19.50
N SER A 7 5.97 5.52 -18.48
CA SER A 7 6.26 4.09 -18.72
C SER A 7 5.10 3.14 -18.42
N TYR A 8 4.01 3.62 -17.85
CA TYR A 8 2.82 2.81 -17.57
C TYR A 8 1.75 3.10 -18.60
N GLY A 9 1.28 2.03 -19.26
CA GLY A 9 0.42 2.01 -20.45
C GLY A 9 -0.53 3.20 -20.60
N LYS A 10 -0.58 3.75 -21.80
CA LYS A 10 -1.49 4.82 -22.18
C LYS A 10 -2.94 4.32 -22.15
N ASP A 11 -3.57 4.40 -21.00
CA ASP A 11 -5.01 4.52 -20.94
C ASP A 11 -5.32 6.02 -20.91
N ASP A 12 -5.47 6.59 -22.10
CA ASP A 12 -5.73 8.03 -22.31
C ASP A 12 -7.19 8.41 -21.94
N SER A 13 -8.00 7.45 -21.49
CA SER A 13 -9.42 7.69 -21.20
C SER A 13 -9.67 8.32 -19.82
N MET A 14 -8.68 8.31 -18.92
CA MET A 14 -8.82 8.86 -17.56
C MET A 14 -8.10 10.19 -17.44
N ASP A 15 -8.84 11.25 -17.14
CA ASP A 15 -8.23 12.53 -16.75
C ASP A 15 -7.55 12.38 -15.38
N LYS A 16 -6.22 12.36 -15.40
CA LYS A 16 -5.38 12.18 -14.21
C LYS A 16 -5.05 13.51 -13.53
N THR A 17 -5.40 14.62 -14.14
CA THR A 17 -5.02 15.96 -13.67
C THR A 17 -5.58 16.25 -12.29
N ILE A 18 -6.87 15.95 -12.07
CA ILE A 18 -7.53 16.15 -10.77
C ILE A 18 -6.83 15.35 -9.66
N LEU A 19 -6.42 14.12 -9.97
CA LEU A 19 -5.74 13.28 -8.98
C LEU A 19 -4.33 13.79 -8.67
N VAL A 20 -3.59 14.25 -9.69
CA VAL A 20 -2.28 14.88 -9.51
C VAL A 20 -2.40 16.14 -8.65
N ASP A 21 -3.31 17.03 -9.00
CA ASP A 21 -3.54 18.28 -8.27
C ASP A 21 -3.94 18.04 -6.81
N TYR A 22 -4.76 17.02 -6.58
CA TYR A 22 -5.13 16.60 -5.22
C TYR A 22 -3.90 16.11 -4.44
N LEU A 23 -3.12 15.18 -5.00
CA LEU A 23 -1.94 14.62 -4.34
C LEU A 23 -0.89 15.69 -4.05
N ASP A 24 -0.65 16.61 -4.99
CA ASP A 24 0.25 17.74 -4.79
C ASP A 24 -0.26 18.73 -3.74
N SER A 25 -1.59 18.78 -3.53
CA SER A 25 -2.18 19.61 -2.49
C SER A 25 -1.96 19.08 -1.08
N LEU A 26 -1.69 17.78 -0.92
CA LEU A 26 -1.50 17.15 0.39
C LEU A 26 -0.29 17.74 1.13
N GLU A 27 0.78 18.08 0.42
CA GLU A 27 1.95 18.77 1.00
C GLU A 27 1.55 20.10 1.64
N ARG A 28 0.74 20.90 0.95
CA ARG A 28 0.24 22.18 1.48
C ARG A 28 -0.67 22.01 2.69
N ASN A 29 -1.25 20.83 2.86
CA ASN A 29 -2.11 20.46 3.99
C ASN A 29 -1.35 19.73 5.11
N GLY A 30 -0.03 19.76 5.11
CA GLY A 30 0.81 19.25 6.20
C GLY A 30 1.22 17.78 6.07
N ILE A 31 0.98 17.14 4.93
CA ILE A 31 1.50 15.80 4.65
C ILE A 31 2.84 15.95 3.93
N PRO A 32 3.97 15.59 4.55
CA PRO A 32 5.29 15.91 4.01
C PRO A 32 5.58 15.25 2.66
N GLY A 33 5.05 14.05 2.44
CA GLY A 33 5.20 13.38 1.16
C GLY A 33 4.27 12.19 1.01
N CYS A 34 3.92 11.86 -0.23
CA CYS A 34 3.07 10.73 -0.54
C CYS A 34 3.45 10.06 -1.86
N GLU A 35 3.06 8.81 -1.99
CA GLU A 35 3.15 8.04 -3.23
C GLU A 35 1.81 7.36 -3.48
N CYS A 36 1.26 7.53 -4.68
CA CYS A 36 0.03 6.90 -5.11
C CYS A 36 0.29 6.04 -6.35
N ILE A 37 -0.20 4.80 -6.32
CA ILE A 37 -0.19 3.90 -7.47
C ILE A 37 -1.61 3.38 -7.68
N VAL A 38 -2.12 3.50 -8.89
CA VAL A 38 -3.43 2.94 -9.27
C VAL A 38 -3.21 1.77 -10.21
N TYR A 39 -3.87 0.66 -9.90
CA TYR A 39 -3.91 -0.55 -10.73
C TYR A 39 -5.28 -0.71 -11.37
N HIS A 40 -5.29 -1.08 -12.66
CA HIS A 40 -6.48 -1.51 -13.37
C HIS A 40 -6.16 -2.82 -14.10
N LYS A 41 -7.01 -3.84 -13.91
CA LYS A 41 -6.82 -5.19 -14.51
C LYS A 41 -5.40 -5.73 -14.26
N HIS A 42 -4.93 -5.63 -13.01
CA HIS A 42 -3.61 -6.07 -12.55
C HIS A 42 -2.42 -5.35 -13.18
N LYS A 43 -2.63 -4.21 -13.86
CA LYS A 43 -1.55 -3.38 -14.42
C LYS A 43 -1.55 -2.01 -13.77
N PRO A 44 -0.36 -1.46 -13.44
CA PRO A 44 -0.29 -0.10 -12.96
C PRO A 44 -0.65 0.86 -14.12
N VAL A 45 -1.65 1.72 -13.91
CA VAL A 45 -2.14 2.70 -14.89
C VAL A 45 -1.81 4.13 -14.51
N PHE A 46 -1.44 4.34 -13.24
CA PHE A 46 -1.05 5.64 -12.73
C PHE A 46 -0.07 5.48 -11.58
N ARG A 47 0.91 6.38 -11.52
CA ARG A 47 1.79 6.55 -10.36
C ARG A 47 2.12 8.02 -10.22
N HIS A 48 1.98 8.54 -9.02
CA HIS A 48 2.37 9.91 -8.70
C HIS A 48 3.07 9.96 -7.34
N ILE A 49 4.03 10.85 -7.24
CA ILE A 49 4.83 11.06 -6.05
C ILE A 49 4.89 12.56 -5.82
N ALA A 50 4.51 12.99 -4.62
CA ALA A 50 4.55 14.39 -4.22
C ALA A 50 5.29 14.55 -2.89
N GLY A 51 5.86 15.73 -2.66
CA GLY A 51 6.46 16.14 -1.41
C GLY A 51 7.84 15.56 -1.14
N TYR A 52 8.20 15.53 0.16
CA TYR A 52 9.53 15.25 0.66
C TYR A 52 9.50 14.10 1.66
N SER A 53 10.63 13.43 1.85
CA SER A 53 10.81 12.45 2.91
C SER A 53 10.82 13.14 4.29
N GLU A 54 10.71 12.36 5.35
CA GLU A 54 10.56 12.80 6.75
C GLU A 54 11.56 13.89 7.20
N ASN A 55 12.71 13.96 6.55
CA ASN A 55 13.77 14.96 6.90
C ASN A 55 13.72 16.22 6.03
N SER A 56 12.64 16.48 5.30
CA SER A 56 12.38 17.65 4.44
C SER A 56 13.47 18.03 3.41
N GLU A 57 14.60 17.37 3.41
CA GLU A 57 15.74 17.67 2.54
C GLU A 57 15.77 16.84 1.25
N ARG A 58 15.05 15.72 1.23
CA ARG A 58 15.08 14.76 0.11
C ARG A 58 13.69 14.53 -0.46
N LYS A 59 13.52 14.80 -1.74
CA LYS A 59 12.28 14.46 -2.45
C LYS A 59 11.98 12.98 -2.34
N VAL A 60 10.71 12.65 -2.16
CA VAL A 60 10.24 11.27 -2.21
C VAL A 60 10.64 10.67 -3.56
N SER A 61 11.28 9.51 -3.54
CA SER A 61 11.76 8.84 -4.74
C SER A 61 11.12 7.46 -4.87
N PRO A 62 10.77 7.03 -6.10
CA PRO A 62 10.14 5.73 -6.32
C PRO A 62 10.97 4.58 -5.78
N GLY A 63 10.36 3.70 -4.98
CA GLY A 63 10.97 2.46 -4.51
C GLY A 63 12.08 2.60 -3.47
N THR A 64 12.35 3.79 -2.97
CA THR A 64 13.40 4.03 -1.95
C THR A 64 12.85 4.45 -0.60
N ASN A 65 11.57 4.80 -0.52
CA ASN A 65 10.94 5.23 0.71
C ASN A 65 10.25 4.07 1.41
N ILE A 66 10.34 4.07 2.73
CA ILE A 66 9.66 3.10 3.60
C ILE A 66 8.53 3.85 4.29
N TYR A 67 7.33 3.32 4.18
CA TYR A 67 6.12 3.89 4.77
C TYR A 67 5.60 3.01 5.90
N TRP A 68 5.14 3.63 6.97
CA TRP A 68 4.39 2.94 8.01
C TRP A 68 3.01 2.57 7.49
N LEU A 69 2.74 1.27 7.38
CA LEU A 69 1.47 0.78 6.85
C LEU A 69 0.35 0.74 7.88
N TYR A 70 0.67 0.79 9.18
CA TYR A 70 -0.31 0.67 10.25
C TYR A 70 -1.32 -0.47 9.96
N SER A 71 -2.62 -0.18 10.07
CA SER A 71 -3.68 -1.18 9.85
C SER A 71 -3.76 -1.74 8.43
N ALA A 72 -3.16 -1.11 7.42
CA ALA A 72 -3.07 -1.69 6.09
C ALA A 72 -2.25 -3.00 6.08
N THR A 73 -1.38 -3.20 7.07
CA THR A 73 -0.66 -4.46 7.31
C THR A 73 -1.61 -5.65 7.49
N LYS A 74 -2.84 -5.44 8.02
CA LYS A 74 -3.83 -6.50 8.21
C LYS A 74 -4.18 -7.20 6.91
N LEU A 75 -4.28 -6.48 5.80
CA LEU A 75 -4.56 -7.07 4.48
C LEU A 75 -3.46 -8.06 4.06
N ILE A 76 -2.21 -7.70 4.31
CA ILE A 76 -1.05 -8.55 4.00
C ILE A 76 -1.07 -9.79 4.88
N THR A 77 -1.28 -9.62 6.19
CA THR A 77 -1.35 -10.71 7.15
C THR A 77 -2.50 -11.66 6.82
N CYS A 78 -3.72 -11.13 6.59
CA CYS A 78 -4.86 -11.97 6.21
C CYS A 78 -4.62 -12.74 4.91
N THR A 79 -3.99 -12.11 3.92
CA THR A 79 -3.64 -12.80 2.67
C THR A 79 -2.67 -13.96 2.92
N ALA A 80 -1.67 -13.78 3.77
CA ALA A 80 -0.74 -14.84 4.13
C ALA A 80 -1.44 -16.00 4.86
N VAL A 81 -2.36 -15.70 5.79
CA VAL A 81 -3.20 -16.71 6.47
C VAL A 81 -4.05 -17.47 5.46
N MET A 82 -4.71 -16.77 4.54
CA MET A 82 -5.53 -17.44 3.48
C MET A 82 -4.70 -18.37 2.62
N GLN A 83 -3.44 -18.05 2.34
CA GLN A 83 -2.55 -18.96 1.61
C GLN A 83 -2.22 -20.25 2.41
N LEU A 84 -2.16 -20.17 3.74
CA LEU A 84 -1.99 -21.36 4.59
C LEU A 84 -3.25 -22.22 4.58
N ILE A 85 -4.44 -21.60 4.59
CA ILE A 85 -5.73 -22.29 4.46
C ILE A 85 -5.82 -23.00 3.13
N GLU A 86 -5.50 -22.34 2.02
CA GLU A 86 -5.49 -22.93 0.68
C GLU A 86 -4.56 -24.15 0.55
N LYS A 87 -3.46 -24.14 1.31
CA LYS A 87 -2.51 -25.27 1.37
C LYS A 87 -2.92 -26.37 2.36
N GLY A 88 -4.02 -26.20 3.08
CA GLY A 88 -4.51 -27.15 4.07
C GLY A 88 -3.67 -27.24 5.35
N HIS A 89 -2.88 -26.21 5.66
CA HIS A 89 -2.09 -26.18 6.88
C HIS A 89 -2.90 -25.75 8.10
N ILE A 90 -3.92 -24.93 7.90
CA ILE A 90 -4.84 -24.44 8.95
C ILE A 90 -6.26 -24.42 8.39
N GLY A 91 -7.26 -24.54 9.26
CA GLY A 91 -8.67 -24.33 8.94
C GLY A 91 -9.11 -22.91 9.27
N LEU A 92 -10.15 -22.43 8.58
CA LEU A 92 -10.69 -21.08 8.84
C LEU A 92 -11.32 -20.97 10.24
N ASP A 93 -11.94 -22.05 10.70
CA ASP A 93 -12.67 -22.12 11.96
C ASP A 93 -11.87 -22.84 13.07
N ASP A 94 -10.61 -23.17 12.82
CA ASP A 94 -9.75 -23.79 13.83
C ASP A 94 -9.48 -22.80 14.98
N PRO A 95 -9.53 -23.25 16.23
CA PRO A 95 -9.10 -22.43 17.36
C PRO A 95 -7.65 -22.03 17.24
N VAL A 96 -7.34 -20.79 17.56
CA VAL A 96 -5.94 -20.29 17.57
C VAL A 96 -5.06 -21.10 18.52
N SER A 97 -5.65 -21.59 19.63
CA SER A 97 -4.96 -22.43 20.62
C SER A 97 -4.45 -23.76 20.08
N ASP A 98 -4.99 -24.25 18.97
CA ASP A 98 -4.50 -25.49 18.33
C ASP A 98 -3.09 -25.32 17.76
N TYR A 99 -2.75 -24.09 17.42
CA TYR A 99 -1.44 -23.71 16.85
C TYR A 99 -0.56 -22.95 17.83
N LEU A 100 -1.17 -22.17 18.71
CA LEU A 100 -0.53 -21.32 19.72
C LEU A 100 -1.18 -21.60 21.10
N PRO A 101 -0.73 -22.65 21.82
CA PRO A 101 -1.38 -23.11 23.05
C PRO A 101 -1.50 -22.03 24.15
N GLU A 102 -0.60 -21.04 24.14
CA GLU A 102 -0.65 -19.90 25.07
C GLU A 102 -1.92 -19.05 24.98
N TYR A 103 -2.71 -19.21 23.91
CA TYR A 103 -4.00 -18.51 23.74
C TYR A 103 -5.20 -19.33 24.23
N GLY A 104 -4.98 -20.55 24.72
CA GLY A 104 -6.07 -21.45 25.17
C GLY A 104 -6.83 -20.97 26.39
N ASP A 105 -6.19 -20.22 27.26
CA ASP A 105 -6.77 -19.74 28.54
C ASP A 105 -7.26 -18.28 28.46
N MET A 106 -7.32 -17.70 27.26
CA MET A 106 -7.82 -16.34 27.10
C MET A 106 -9.35 -16.30 27.20
N MET A 107 -9.85 -15.68 28.27
CA MET A 107 -11.27 -15.37 28.41
C MET A 107 -11.60 -14.05 27.71
N VAL A 108 -12.67 -14.05 26.93
CA VAL A 108 -13.24 -12.86 26.28
C VAL A 108 -14.31 -12.26 27.20
#